data_2bc757e88d0479341edd71d77cdb8ebf
#
_entry.id   2bc757e88d0479341edd71d77cdb8ebf
#
_cell.length_a   1.000
_cell.length_b   1.000
_cell.length_c   1.000
_cell.angle_alpha   90.00
_cell.angle_beta   90.00
_cell.angle_gamma   90.00
#
_symmetry.space_group_name_H-M   'P 1'
#
loop_
_entity.id
_entity.type
_entity.pdbx_description
1 polymer ?
#
loop_
_entity_poly.entity_id
_entity_poly.type
_entity_poly.pdbx_seq_one_letter_code
_entity_poly.pdbx_strand_id
1 'polypeptide(L)'
;TIQALTDVQSVELLRGPQGTLYGKSAQGGIINIVTQQPDSTPRGYIEGGVSSRDSYRSKLNLSGPIQDGLLYGSVTLLRQVDDGEMINPSPGSDDLGGTRASIGNVKLRLAPDDQPWEMGFSASRECTRATQDAYVAWNDLKSRTLSLSEGSPDPYLRRCTDSQTLSGKYATDDWVFNLIGAWQQQNYSRTFPSGSLIVNMPQRWNQDVQELRAATLGDTRTVDMVFGLYRQNTREKLNSAYDMPTMPYLSSTGYTTAETLAAYSDLSWHLTERFDIGGGVRFSHDKASTQYHGSMLGNPFGDQGKSNDDRVLGQLSAGYLLTD
;
A
#
# COMPACT_ATOMS: atom_id res chain seq x y z
N THR A 1 -8.70 -1.09 6.66
CA THR A 1 -8.39 -0.16 5.55
C THR A 1 -8.85 -0.83 4.26
N ILE A 2 -9.92 -0.34 3.64
CA ILE A 2 -10.37 -0.86 2.34
C ILE A 2 -9.48 -0.18 1.30
N GLN A 3 -8.51 -0.91 0.77
CA GLN A 3 -7.85 -0.55 -0.46
C GLN A 3 -8.80 -0.97 -1.58
N ALA A 4 -9.32 -0.02 -2.32
CA ALA A 4 -10.18 -0.36 -3.43
C ALA A 4 -9.31 -0.96 -4.54
N LEU A 5 -9.43 -2.25 -4.72
CA LEU A 5 -8.75 -2.99 -5.78
C LEU A 5 -9.39 -2.62 -7.12
N THR A 6 -8.73 -1.76 -7.85
CA THR A 6 -9.16 -1.35 -9.18
C THR A 6 -8.26 -2.02 -10.21
N ASP A 7 -8.84 -2.51 -11.30
CA ASP A 7 -8.10 -2.99 -12.46
C ASP A 7 -7.13 -4.14 -12.15
N VAL A 8 -7.58 -5.10 -11.33
CA VAL A 8 -6.81 -6.27 -10.92
C VAL A 8 -6.81 -7.29 -12.03
N GLN A 9 -5.63 -7.78 -12.42
CA GLN A 9 -5.43 -8.90 -13.33
C GLN A 9 -5.41 -10.22 -12.58
N SER A 10 -4.60 -10.30 -11.52
CA SER A 10 -4.50 -11.48 -10.67
C SER A 10 -4.21 -11.12 -9.21
N VAL A 11 -4.58 -12.03 -8.31
CA VAL A 11 -4.20 -12.00 -6.90
C VAL A 11 -3.51 -13.31 -6.60
N GLU A 12 -2.26 -13.24 -6.21
CA GLU A 12 -1.42 -14.39 -5.92
C GLU A 12 -1.17 -14.47 -4.41
N LEU A 13 -1.39 -15.63 -3.83
CA LEU A 13 -1.13 -15.89 -2.42
C LEU A 13 0.08 -16.82 -2.29
N LEU A 14 1.20 -16.27 -1.88
CA LEU A 14 2.42 -17.00 -1.55
C LEU A 14 2.38 -17.38 -0.07
N ARG A 15 2.22 -18.67 0.24
CA ARG A 15 2.13 -19.16 1.62
C ARG A 15 3.51 -19.45 2.19
N GLY A 16 3.66 -19.24 3.49
CA GLY A 16 4.90 -19.48 4.21
C GLY A 16 5.90 -18.32 4.14
N PRO A 17 7.04 -18.43 4.83
CA PRO A 17 8.03 -17.37 4.90
C PRO A 17 8.64 -17.05 3.53
N GLN A 18 8.59 -15.79 3.12
CA GLN A 18 9.11 -15.27 1.85
C GLN A 18 10.17 -14.17 2.10
N GLY A 19 10.88 -14.24 3.21
CA GLY A 19 11.79 -13.18 3.66
C GLY A 19 12.99 -12.93 2.76
N THR A 20 13.46 -13.92 2.00
CA THR A 20 14.62 -13.79 1.12
C THR A 20 14.35 -12.86 -0.06
N LEU A 21 13.29 -13.08 -0.81
CA LEU A 21 12.92 -12.26 -1.98
C LEU A 21 12.20 -10.97 -1.58
N TYR A 22 11.26 -11.04 -0.63
CA TYR A 22 10.36 -9.92 -0.31
C TYR A 22 10.72 -9.17 0.98
N GLY A 23 11.72 -9.64 1.72
CA GLY A 23 12.27 -8.95 2.88
C GLY A 23 11.46 -9.11 4.16
N LYS A 24 11.66 -8.17 5.08
CA LYS A 24 11.01 -8.18 6.38
C LYS A 24 9.47 -8.11 6.25
N SER A 25 8.77 -8.66 7.23
CA SER A 25 7.30 -8.74 7.31
C SER A 25 6.64 -9.80 6.42
N ALA A 26 7.41 -10.64 5.74
CA ALA A 26 6.91 -11.74 4.91
C ALA A 26 6.90 -13.11 5.63
N GLN A 27 6.66 -13.13 6.97
CA GLN A 27 6.74 -14.35 7.79
C GLN A 27 5.54 -15.28 7.60
N GLY A 28 4.33 -14.74 7.44
CA GLY A 28 3.10 -15.54 7.28
C GLY A 28 2.76 -15.85 5.82
N GLY A 29 3.36 -15.14 4.89
CA GLY A 29 3.08 -15.19 3.46
C GLY A 29 2.95 -13.80 2.84
N ILE A 30 2.67 -13.79 1.54
CA ILE A 30 2.53 -12.57 0.74
C ILE A 30 1.25 -12.66 -0.10
N ILE A 31 0.55 -11.55 -0.20
CA ILE A 31 -0.50 -11.33 -1.19
C ILE A 31 0.08 -10.39 -2.25
N ASN A 32 0.32 -10.92 -3.44
CA ASN A 32 0.75 -10.15 -4.59
C ASN A 32 -0.46 -9.80 -5.46
N ILE A 33 -0.68 -8.51 -5.69
CA ILE A 33 -1.78 -8.01 -6.50
C ILE A 33 -1.20 -7.44 -7.78
N VAL A 34 -1.46 -8.14 -8.88
CA VAL A 34 -1.04 -7.73 -10.22
C VAL A 34 -2.16 -6.94 -10.86
N THR A 35 -1.89 -5.72 -11.26
CA THR A 35 -2.84 -4.88 -11.98
C THR A 35 -2.64 -4.99 -13.48
N GLN A 36 -3.74 -4.92 -14.24
CA GLN A 36 -3.70 -5.02 -15.69
C GLN A 36 -2.84 -3.92 -16.31
N GLN A 37 -1.93 -4.32 -17.19
CA GLN A 37 -1.13 -3.40 -17.97
C GLN A 37 -1.84 -3.04 -19.28
N PRO A 38 -1.69 -1.80 -19.79
CA PRO A 38 -2.19 -1.44 -21.10
C PRO A 38 -1.38 -2.16 -22.19
N ASP A 39 -2.09 -2.66 -23.20
CA ASP A 39 -1.52 -3.39 -24.34
C ASP A 39 -2.20 -2.97 -25.66
N SER A 40 -1.95 -3.72 -26.75
CA SER A 40 -2.49 -3.47 -28.09
C SER A 40 -4.00 -3.67 -28.21
N THR A 41 -4.65 -4.27 -27.20
CA THR A 41 -6.08 -4.53 -27.21
C THR A 41 -6.87 -3.38 -26.61
N PRO A 42 -7.68 -2.63 -27.38
CA PRO A 42 -8.56 -1.62 -26.83
C PRO A 42 -9.60 -2.24 -25.92
N ARG A 43 -9.70 -1.76 -24.70
CA ARG A 43 -10.68 -2.20 -23.70
C ARG A 43 -11.27 -0.98 -23.00
N GLY A 44 -12.54 -1.06 -22.67
CA GLY A 44 -13.18 -0.03 -21.89
C GLY A 44 -14.48 -0.53 -21.29
N TYR A 45 -14.78 -0.06 -20.09
CA TYR A 45 -16.05 -0.31 -19.45
C TYR A 45 -16.44 0.82 -18.51
N ILE A 46 -17.73 0.96 -18.33
CA ILE A 46 -18.35 1.81 -17.32
C ILE A 46 -19.19 0.91 -16.43
N GLU A 47 -19.01 1.03 -15.14
CA GLU A 47 -19.79 0.32 -14.11
C GLU A 47 -20.51 1.35 -13.26
N GLY A 48 -21.80 1.14 -13.02
CA GLY A 48 -22.62 1.93 -12.09
C GLY A 48 -23.38 1.00 -11.18
N GLY A 49 -23.45 1.33 -9.90
CA GLY A 49 -24.22 0.59 -8.90
C GLY A 49 -24.82 1.56 -7.90
N VAL A 50 -26.05 1.26 -7.48
CA VAL A 50 -26.74 1.94 -6.38
C VAL A 50 -27.18 0.89 -5.37
N SER A 51 -27.20 1.27 -4.11
CA SER A 51 -27.63 0.41 -3.02
C SER A 51 -28.52 1.20 -2.06
N SER A 52 -29.01 0.55 -1.03
CA SER A 52 -29.76 1.20 0.04
C SER A 52 -28.92 2.29 0.71
N ARG A 53 -29.57 3.27 1.36
CA ARG A 53 -28.93 4.33 2.14
C ARG A 53 -28.01 5.24 1.32
N ASP A 54 -28.53 5.73 0.20
CA ASP A 54 -27.86 6.67 -0.70
C ASP A 54 -26.44 6.26 -1.10
N SER A 55 -26.17 4.93 -1.07
CA SER A 55 -24.90 4.37 -1.47
C SER A 55 -24.82 4.19 -2.97
N TYR A 56 -23.72 4.64 -3.58
CA TYR A 56 -23.48 4.46 -5.01
C TYR A 56 -22.01 4.19 -5.30
N ARG A 57 -21.80 3.51 -6.42
CA ARG A 57 -20.47 3.26 -6.98
C ARG A 57 -20.50 3.57 -8.47
N SER A 58 -19.50 4.27 -8.94
CA SER A 58 -19.23 4.45 -10.37
C SER A 58 -17.77 4.17 -10.67
N LYS A 59 -17.52 3.47 -11.77
CA LYS A 59 -16.18 3.14 -12.23
C LYS A 59 -16.11 3.29 -13.74
N LEU A 60 -15.03 3.89 -14.22
CA LEU A 60 -14.66 4.00 -15.61
C LEU A 60 -13.26 3.39 -15.77
N ASN A 61 -13.08 2.56 -16.77
CA ASN A 61 -11.76 2.12 -17.23
C ASN A 61 -11.69 2.24 -18.75
N LEU A 62 -10.57 2.78 -19.23
CA LEU A 62 -10.21 2.84 -20.63
C LEU A 62 -8.76 2.41 -20.75
N SER A 63 -8.44 1.49 -21.66
CA SER A 63 -7.11 0.95 -21.89
C SER A 63 -6.93 0.61 -23.36
N GLY A 64 -5.74 0.81 -23.91
CA GLY A 64 -5.43 0.43 -25.28
C GLY A 64 -4.23 1.15 -25.84
N PRO A 65 -3.98 1.01 -27.18
CA PRO A 65 -2.90 1.66 -27.86
C PRO A 65 -3.16 3.16 -28.00
N ILE A 66 -2.14 3.96 -27.70
CA ILE A 66 -2.05 5.38 -28.05
C ILE A 66 -1.37 5.49 -29.41
N GLN A 67 -0.34 4.66 -29.61
CA GLN A 67 0.33 4.45 -30.89
C GLN A 67 0.62 2.94 -31.00
N ASP A 68 0.04 2.31 -32.02
CA ASP A 68 0.21 0.89 -32.26
C ASP A 68 1.67 0.48 -32.38
N GLY A 69 2.02 -0.66 -31.79
CA GLY A 69 3.38 -1.21 -31.80
C GLY A 69 4.40 -0.44 -30.96
N LEU A 70 3.99 0.59 -30.19
CA LEU A 70 4.93 1.46 -29.48
C LEU A 70 4.42 1.88 -28.10
N LEU A 71 3.28 2.57 -28.03
CA LEU A 71 2.84 3.26 -26.82
C LEU A 71 1.41 2.87 -26.46
N TYR A 72 1.21 2.45 -25.23
CA TYR A 72 -0.07 2.02 -24.69
C TYR A 72 -0.41 2.81 -23.43
N GLY A 73 -1.69 3.02 -23.19
CA GLY A 73 -2.15 3.79 -22.03
C GLY A 73 -3.41 3.23 -21.41
N SER A 74 -3.60 3.50 -20.12
CA SER A 74 -4.87 3.27 -19.44
C SER A 74 -5.20 4.36 -18.44
N VAL A 75 -6.50 4.57 -18.25
CA VAL A 75 -7.07 5.46 -17.23
C VAL A 75 -8.15 4.71 -16.49
N THR A 76 -8.09 4.74 -15.17
CA THR A 76 -9.12 4.18 -14.30
C THR A 76 -9.59 5.27 -13.32
N LEU A 77 -10.90 5.49 -13.27
CA LEU A 77 -11.53 6.39 -12.31
C LEU A 77 -12.56 5.59 -11.51
N LEU A 78 -12.58 5.80 -10.20
CA LEU A 78 -13.59 5.21 -9.31
C LEU A 78 -14.09 6.26 -8.32
N ARG A 79 -15.38 6.31 -8.16
CA ARG A 79 -16.05 7.00 -7.06
C ARG A 79 -16.97 6.03 -6.34
N GLN A 80 -16.82 5.94 -5.03
CA GLN A 80 -17.71 5.15 -4.18
C GLN A 80 -18.15 6.01 -3.01
N VAL A 81 -19.42 5.97 -2.73
CA VAL A 81 -20.04 6.59 -1.56
C VAL A 81 -20.90 5.53 -0.90
N ASP A 82 -20.76 5.43 0.38
CA ASP A 82 -21.58 4.63 1.27
C ASP A 82 -21.93 5.57 2.44
N ASP A 83 -23.16 5.98 2.53
CA ASP A 83 -23.66 6.77 3.67
C ASP A 83 -23.94 5.81 4.82
N GLY A 84 -23.38 6.10 5.97
CA GLY A 84 -23.44 5.21 7.14
C GLY A 84 -24.84 5.07 7.73
N GLU A 85 -24.90 4.37 8.84
CA GLU A 85 -26.15 4.07 9.55
C GLU A 85 -26.21 4.67 10.96
N MET A 86 -25.12 5.31 11.40
CA MET A 86 -25.04 5.79 12.78
C MET A 86 -25.51 7.24 12.88
N ILE A 87 -26.20 7.51 13.96
CA ILE A 87 -26.77 8.83 14.27
C ILE A 87 -25.91 9.48 15.35
N ASN A 88 -25.43 10.69 15.10
CA ASN A 88 -24.88 11.54 16.13
C ASN A 88 -25.93 12.58 16.54
N PRO A 89 -26.48 12.49 17.76
CA PRO A 89 -27.55 13.40 18.20
C PRO A 89 -27.09 14.85 18.38
N SER A 90 -25.77 15.07 18.49
CA SER A 90 -25.18 16.39 18.68
C SER A 90 -23.96 16.53 17.78
N PRO A 91 -24.00 17.07 16.64
CA PRO A 91 -24.73 18.16 16.00
C PRO A 91 -25.89 17.74 15.08
N GLY A 92 -26.35 16.49 15.16
CA GLY A 92 -27.51 16.05 14.39
C GLY A 92 -27.18 15.45 13.03
N SER A 93 -25.98 14.87 12.85
CA SER A 93 -25.63 14.10 11.66
C SER A 93 -26.22 12.68 11.74
N ASP A 94 -26.74 12.17 10.65
CA ASP A 94 -27.37 10.85 10.51
C ASP A 94 -26.66 9.95 9.47
N ASP A 95 -25.53 10.40 8.92
CA ASP A 95 -24.74 9.74 7.90
C ASP A 95 -23.40 9.16 8.42
N LEU A 96 -23.28 8.95 9.73
CA LEU A 96 -22.05 8.40 10.31
C LEU A 96 -21.93 6.90 10.08
N GLY A 97 -20.70 6.42 10.01
CA GLY A 97 -20.35 5.04 9.68
C GLY A 97 -20.08 4.83 8.19
N GLY A 98 -20.34 5.83 7.39
CA GLY A 98 -20.17 5.80 5.94
C GLY A 98 -18.71 5.91 5.48
N THR A 99 -18.52 5.65 4.19
CA THR A 99 -17.23 5.75 3.50
C THR A 99 -17.39 6.45 2.17
N ARG A 100 -16.53 7.43 1.89
CA ARG A 100 -16.43 8.11 0.60
C ARG A 100 -15.04 7.93 0.04
N ALA A 101 -14.93 7.22 -1.10
CA ALA A 101 -13.64 6.97 -1.77
C ALA A 101 -13.64 7.55 -3.18
N SER A 102 -12.49 8.05 -3.60
CA SER A 102 -12.21 8.48 -4.97
C SER A 102 -10.83 7.96 -5.36
N ILE A 103 -10.74 7.34 -6.53
CA ILE A 103 -9.48 6.83 -7.06
C ILE A 103 -9.35 7.29 -8.50
N GLY A 104 -8.17 7.81 -8.84
CA GLY A 104 -7.71 8.03 -10.20
C GLY A 104 -6.39 7.31 -10.41
N ASN A 105 -6.27 6.58 -11.51
CA ASN A 105 -5.04 5.90 -11.91
C ASN A 105 -4.80 6.14 -13.40
N VAL A 106 -3.56 6.41 -13.75
CA VAL A 106 -3.07 6.52 -15.14
C VAL A 106 -1.86 5.62 -15.28
N LYS A 107 -1.81 4.84 -16.36
CA LYS A 107 -0.63 4.06 -16.73
C LYS A 107 -0.25 4.36 -18.18
N LEU A 108 1.05 4.40 -18.41
CA LEU A 108 1.66 4.47 -19.74
C LEU A 108 2.68 3.33 -19.84
N ARG A 109 2.68 2.65 -20.96
CA ARG A 109 3.64 1.60 -21.27
C ARG A 109 4.22 1.87 -22.65
N LEU A 110 5.53 2.13 -22.71
CA LEU A 110 6.32 2.25 -23.91
C LEU A 110 7.00 0.90 -24.16
N ALA A 111 6.58 0.19 -25.17
CA ALA A 111 7.04 -1.17 -25.47
C ALA A 111 7.05 -1.36 -27.00
N PRO A 112 8.13 -0.98 -27.69
CA PRO A 112 8.26 -1.17 -29.13
C PRO A 112 8.29 -2.66 -29.48
N ASP A 113 7.51 -3.09 -30.48
CA ASP A 113 7.34 -4.49 -30.84
C ASP A 113 8.66 -5.22 -31.20
N ASP A 114 9.60 -4.49 -31.84
CA ASP A 114 10.86 -5.05 -32.33
C ASP A 114 12.04 -4.84 -31.37
N GLN A 115 11.78 -4.46 -30.11
CA GLN A 115 12.82 -4.16 -29.15
C GLN A 115 12.72 -5.01 -27.90
N PRO A 116 13.86 -5.42 -27.31
CA PRO A 116 13.87 -6.27 -26.13
C PRO A 116 13.64 -5.50 -24.82
N TRP A 117 13.15 -4.27 -24.88
CA TRP A 117 12.95 -3.43 -23.70
C TRP A 117 11.55 -2.83 -23.64
N GLU A 118 11.12 -2.55 -22.46
CA GLU A 118 9.89 -1.79 -22.20
C GLU A 118 10.09 -0.84 -21.01
N MET A 119 9.37 0.28 -21.03
CA MET A 119 9.29 1.22 -19.91
C MET A 119 7.85 1.43 -19.51
N GLY A 120 7.60 1.48 -18.21
CA GLY A 120 6.30 1.71 -17.63
C GLY A 120 6.30 2.94 -16.73
N PHE A 121 5.25 3.72 -16.78
CA PHE A 121 4.95 4.76 -15.82
C PHE A 121 3.54 4.58 -15.31
N SER A 122 3.35 4.68 -14.00
CA SER A 122 2.03 4.76 -13.40
C SER A 122 1.95 5.88 -12.37
N ALA A 123 0.81 6.53 -12.31
CA ALA A 123 0.49 7.52 -11.28
C ALA A 123 -0.91 7.28 -10.78
N SER A 124 -1.09 7.30 -9.46
CA SER A 124 -2.39 7.13 -8.84
C SER A 124 -2.60 8.09 -7.68
N ARG A 125 -3.84 8.49 -7.50
CA ARG A 125 -4.31 9.20 -6.31
C ARG A 125 -5.53 8.50 -5.77
N GLU A 126 -5.47 8.11 -4.50
CA GLU A 126 -6.57 7.54 -3.74
C GLU A 126 -6.89 8.44 -2.56
N CYS A 127 -8.12 8.90 -2.44
CA CYS A 127 -8.60 9.63 -1.27
C CYS A 127 -9.81 8.92 -0.67
N THR A 128 -9.74 8.65 0.62
CA THR A 128 -10.84 8.05 1.40
C THR A 128 -11.18 8.94 2.59
N ARG A 129 -12.46 9.16 2.81
CA ARG A 129 -13.01 9.70 4.05
C ARG A 129 -13.97 8.66 4.62
N ALA A 130 -13.84 8.36 5.90
CA ALA A 130 -14.69 7.40 6.59
C ALA A 130 -14.93 7.85 8.03
N THR A 131 -15.99 7.38 8.62
CA THR A 131 -16.14 7.45 10.07
C THR A 131 -15.23 6.42 10.70
N GLN A 132 -14.48 6.80 11.71
CA GLN A 132 -13.61 5.93 12.48
C GLN A 132 -13.70 6.27 13.96
N ASP A 133 -13.46 5.26 14.80
CA ASP A 133 -13.50 5.42 16.27
C ASP A 133 -14.88 5.91 16.79
N ALA A 134 -15.95 5.49 16.10
CA ALA A 134 -17.33 5.72 16.50
C ALA A 134 -17.84 4.49 17.28
N TYR A 135 -18.33 4.70 18.47
CA TYR A 135 -18.81 3.64 19.35
C TYR A 135 -20.27 3.88 19.71
N VAL A 136 -21.07 2.83 19.63
CA VAL A 136 -22.46 2.81 20.06
C VAL A 136 -22.52 2.01 21.36
N ALA A 137 -23.15 2.55 22.38
CA ALA A 137 -23.35 1.81 23.64
C ALA A 137 -24.23 0.59 23.38
N TRP A 138 -24.02 -0.47 24.17
CA TRP A 138 -24.76 -1.74 24.01
C TRP A 138 -26.29 -1.56 23.99
N ASN A 139 -26.81 -0.66 24.83
CA ASN A 139 -28.23 -0.38 24.92
C ASN A 139 -28.77 0.41 23.70
N ASP A 140 -27.88 1.09 22.96
CA ASP A 140 -28.23 1.95 21.82
C ASP A 140 -27.97 1.27 20.45
N LEU A 141 -27.58 -0.01 20.45
CA LEU A 141 -27.31 -0.76 19.23
C LEU A 141 -28.48 -0.76 18.24
N LYS A 142 -29.72 -0.79 18.73
CA LYS A 142 -30.91 -0.77 17.87
C LYS A 142 -31.20 0.61 17.28
N SER A 143 -30.99 1.67 18.06
CA SER A 143 -31.16 3.05 17.62
C SER A 143 -29.97 3.54 16.78
N ARG A 144 -28.82 2.84 16.85
CA ARG A 144 -27.58 3.23 16.18
C ARG A 144 -27.09 4.63 16.55
N THR A 145 -27.48 5.12 17.71
CA THR A 145 -27.14 6.44 18.22
C THR A 145 -25.79 6.40 18.91
N LEU A 146 -24.88 7.29 18.52
CA LEU A 146 -23.57 7.42 19.17
C LEU A 146 -23.72 8.02 20.56
N SER A 147 -22.94 7.47 21.49
CA SER A 147 -22.84 7.97 22.87
C SER A 147 -21.72 9.02 22.94
N LEU A 148 -21.90 10.15 22.31
CA LEU A 148 -20.97 11.27 22.34
C LEU A 148 -21.46 12.35 23.32
N SER A 149 -20.48 13.06 23.91
CA SER A 149 -20.75 14.22 24.72
C SER A 149 -21.28 15.36 23.84
N GLU A 150 -22.15 16.20 24.39
CA GLU A 150 -22.64 17.38 23.69
C GLU A 150 -21.50 18.27 23.18
N GLY A 151 -21.58 18.71 21.94
CA GLY A 151 -20.53 19.50 21.29
C GLY A 151 -19.33 18.71 20.77
N SER A 152 -19.34 17.37 20.90
CA SER A 152 -18.28 16.54 20.32
C SER A 152 -18.33 16.57 18.79
N PRO A 153 -17.18 16.68 18.09
CA PRO A 153 -17.15 16.61 16.63
C PRO A 153 -17.49 15.21 16.15
N ASP A 154 -17.99 15.10 14.94
CA ASP A 154 -18.14 13.82 14.26
C ASP A 154 -16.78 13.11 14.12
N PRO A 155 -16.68 11.84 14.53
CA PRO A 155 -15.44 11.09 14.35
C PRO A 155 -15.21 10.83 12.87
N TYR A 156 -14.05 11.21 12.37
CA TYR A 156 -13.70 10.97 10.98
C TYR A 156 -12.24 10.59 10.80
N LEU A 157 -12.01 9.88 9.71
CA LEU A 157 -10.71 9.60 9.12
C LEU A 157 -10.70 10.15 7.69
N ARG A 158 -9.63 10.83 7.33
CA ARG A 158 -9.31 11.18 5.95
C ARG A 158 -7.93 10.68 5.61
N ARG A 159 -7.82 9.93 4.50
CA ARG A 159 -6.55 9.46 3.96
C ARG A 159 -6.50 9.79 2.48
N CYS A 160 -5.45 10.45 2.04
CA CYS A 160 -5.10 10.60 0.64
C CYS A 160 -3.71 10.02 0.41
N THR A 161 -3.58 9.16 -0.58
CA THR A 161 -2.33 8.53 -0.99
C THR A 161 -2.07 8.88 -2.46
N ASP A 162 -0.93 9.48 -2.72
CA ASP A 162 -0.39 9.72 -4.05
C ASP A 162 0.76 8.72 -4.27
N SER A 163 0.72 7.98 -5.37
CA SER A 163 1.74 7.00 -5.72
C SER A 163 2.19 7.19 -7.17
N GLN A 164 3.48 7.04 -7.40
CA GLN A 164 4.09 7.07 -8.74
C GLN A 164 5.07 5.93 -8.84
N THR A 165 5.09 5.25 -9.98
CA THR A 165 6.05 4.18 -10.26
C THR A 165 6.61 4.36 -11.66
N LEU A 166 7.92 4.25 -11.77
CA LEU A 166 8.64 4.12 -13.02
C LEU A 166 9.26 2.73 -13.06
N SER A 167 9.10 2.02 -14.15
CA SER A 167 9.68 0.71 -14.36
C SER A 167 10.41 0.64 -15.70
N GLY A 168 11.44 -0.18 -15.76
CA GLY A 168 12.15 -0.53 -16.97
C GLY A 168 12.40 -2.03 -16.99
N LYS A 169 12.24 -2.66 -18.14
CA LYS A 169 12.57 -4.06 -18.37
C LYS A 169 13.43 -4.17 -19.62
N TYR A 170 14.44 -5.00 -19.56
CA TYR A 170 15.28 -5.36 -20.68
C TYR A 170 15.48 -6.87 -20.69
N ALA A 171 15.19 -7.53 -21.80
CA ALA A 171 15.34 -8.97 -21.96
C ALA A 171 16.44 -9.29 -22.97
N THR A 172 17.29 -10.24 -22.64
CA THR A 172 18.22 -10.92 -23.56
C THR A 172 17.72 -12.33 -23.80
N ASP A 173 18.45 -13.14 -24.55
CA ASP A 173 18.11 -14.55 -24.75
C ASP A 173 18.12 -15.33 -23.42
N ASP A 174 18.93 -14.91 -22.48
CA ASP A 174 19.19 -15.64 -21.24
C ASP A 174 18.72 -14.93 -19.97
N TRP A 175 18.56 -13.64 -19.97
CA TRP A 175 18.31 -12.85 -18.78
C TRP A 175 17.23 -11.80 -18.99
N VAL A 176 16.47 -11.54 -17.93
CA VAL A 176 15.61 -10.37 -17.83
C VAL A 176 16.09 -9.48 -16.69
N PHE A 177 16.27 -8.20 -17.00
CA PHE A 177 16.63 -7.14 -16.05
C PHE A 177 15.42 -6.26 -15.82
N ASN A 178 15.11 -6.00 -14.56
CA ASN A 178 14.02 -5.10 -14.17
C ASN A 178 14.57 -4.00 -13.26
N LEU A 179 14.19 -2.78 -13.53
CA LEU A 179 14.43 -1.61 -12.70
C LEU A 179 13.09 -1.04 -12.26
N ILE A 180 12.93 -0.78 -10.97
CA ILE A 180 11.71 -0.19 -10.41
C ILE A 180 12.12 0.98 -9.51
N GLY A 181 11.48 2.13 -9.74
CA GLY A 181 11.49 3.27 -8.83
C GLY A 181 10.06 3.61 -8.45
N ALA A 182 9.72 3.59 -7.17
CA ALA A 182 8.40 3.92 -6.67
C ALA A 182 8.47 5.00 -5.60
N TRP A 183 7.54 5.94 -5.66
CA TRP A 183 7.38 7.03 -4.71
C TRP A 183 5.94 7.06 -4.23
N GLN A 184 5.77 7.17 -2.92
CA GLN A 184 4.46 7.25 -2.31
C GLN A 184 4.43 8.32 -1.23
N GLN A 185 3.39 9.12 -1.24
CA GLN A 185 3.07 10.06 -0.17
C GLN A 185 1.68 9.79 0.34
N GLN A 186 1.53 9.67 1.65
CA GLN A 186 0.24 9.55 2.31
C GLN A 186 0.03 10.68 3.30
N ASN A 187 -1.10 11.35 3.17
CA ASN A 187 -1.60 12.28 4.17
C ASN A 187 -2.81 11.62 4.84
N TYR A 188 -2.70 11.45 6.14
CA TYR A 188 -3.70 10.82 6.97
C TYR A 188 -4.08 11.78 8.09
N SER A 189 -5.36 11.90 8.39
CA SER A 189 -5.84 12.68 9.51
C SER A 189 -7.04 11.98 10.11
N ARG A 190 -7.09 11.93 11.41
CA ARG A 190 -8.27 11.47 12.15
C ARG A 190 -8.59 12.43 13.27
N THR A 191 -9.88 12.60 13.50
CA THR A 191 -10.43 13.34 14.62
C THR A 191 -11.50 12.49 15.27
N PHE A 192 -11.45 12.34 16.57
CA PHE A 192 -12.45 11.58 17.30
C PHE A 192 -12.52 12.03 18.76
N PRO A 193 -13.71 11.94 19.40
CA PRO A 193 -13.84 12.14 20.83
C PRO A 193 -13.31 10.91 21.61
N SER A 194 -12.66 11.17 22.72
CA SER A 194 -12.19 10.13 23.66
C SER A 194 -12.47 10.59 25.10
N GLY A 195 -13.60 10.18 25.65
CA GLY A 195 -14.13 10.72 26.90
C GLY A 195 -14.43 12.22 26.74
N SER A 196 -13.83 13.06 27.59
CA SER A 196 -13.93 14.53 27.50
C SER A 196 -12.89 15.18 26.57
N LEU A 197 -12.03 14.38 25.93
CA LEU A 197 -10.98 14.88 25.04
C LEU A 197 -11.43 14.81 23.59
N ILE A 198 -10.98 15.78 22.80
CA ILE A 198 -11.01 15.74 21.33
C ILE A 198 -9.59 15.40 20.87
N VAL A 199 -9.48 14.33 20.12
CA VAL A 199 -8.20 13.83 19.61
C VAL A 199 -8.06 14.20 18.13
N ASN A 200 -6.96 14.89 17.79
CA ASN A 200 -6.59 15.20 16.41
C ASN A 200 -5.21 14.62 16.11
N MET A 201 -5.12 13.80 15.07
CA MET A 201 -3.88 13.10 14.70
C MET A 201 -3.60 13.20 13.19
N PRO A 202 -3.10 14.35 12.70
CA PRO A 202 -2.60 14.44 11.34
C PRO A 202 -1.22 13.77 11.22
N GLN A 203 -1.08 12.93 10.19
CA GLN A 203 0.13 12.18 9.87
C GLN A 203 0.49 12.39 8.40
N ARG A 204 1.76 12.55 8.13
CA ARG A 204 2.31 12.53 6.78
C ARG A 204 3.38 11.44 6.71
N TRP A 205 3.23 10.57 5.74
CA TRP A 205 4.15 9.49 5.48
C TRP A 205 4.61 9.55 4.02
N ASN A 206 5.91 9.44 3.79
CA ASN A 206 6.52 9.41 2.48
C ASN A 206 7.43 8.19 2.40
N GLN A 207 7.41 7.51 1.26
CA GLN A 207 8.27 6.38 0.98
C GLN A 207 8.81 6.47 -0.44
N ASP A 208 10.07 6.12 -0.58
CA ASP A 208 10.70 5.86 -1.87
C ASP A 208 11.34 4.46 -1.85
N VAL A 209 11.17 3.75 -2.96
CA VAL A 209 11.70 2.39 -3.18
C VAL A 209 12.42 2.36 -4.50
N GLN A 210 13.60 1.76 -4.52
CA GLN A 210 14.34 1.43 -5.73
C GLN A 210 14.73 -0.04 -5.69
N GLU A 211 14.54 -0.75 -6.79
CA GLU A 211 14.94 -2.13 -6.95
C GLU A 211 15.53 -2.37 -8.34
N LEU A 212 16.69 -3.03 -8.37
CA LEU A 212 17.27 -3.61 -9.58
C LEU A 212 17.26 -5.13 -9.41
N ARG A 213 16.68 -5.84 -10.36
CA ARG A 213 16.53 -7.28 -10.35
C ARG A 213 17.00 -7.88 -11.67
N ALA A 214 17.80 -8.93 -11.61
CA ALA A 214 18.15 -9.77 -12.73
C ALA A 214 17.62 -11.19 -12.48
N ALA A 215 16.99 -11.79 -13.47
CA ALA A 215 16.52 -13.16 -13.39
C ALA A 215 16.84 -13.90 -14.69
N THR A 216 17.08 -15.19 -14.61
CA THR A 216 17.22 -16.03 -15.80
C THR A 216 15.90 -16.13 -16.55
N LEU A 217 15.98 -16.27 -17.86
CA LEU A 217 14.82 -16.41 -18.75
C LEU A 217 14.87 -17.78 -19.42
N GLY A 218 13.70 -18.48 -19.51
CA GLY A 218 13.52 -19.76 -20.23
C GLY A 218 13.22 -20.95 -19.33
N ASP A 219 12.32 -21.81 -19.79
CA ASP A 219 11.74 -22.95 -19.05
C ASP A 219 12.59 -24.23 -19.10
N THR A 220 13.68 -24.24 -19.89
CA THR A 220 14.48 -25.47 -20.16
C THR A 220 15.83 -25.46 -19.46
N ARG A 221 16.03 -24.56 -18.50
CA ARG A 221 17.31 -24.42 -17.83
C ARG A 221 17.47 -25.42 -16.70
N THR A 222 18.71 -25.85 -16.50
CA THR A 222 19.07 -26.66 -15.34
C THR A 222 19.07 -25.85 -14.03
N VAL A 223 19.28 -24.52 -14.12
CA VAL A 223 19.33 -23.63 -12.95
C VAL A 223 18.62 -22.32 -13.26
N ASP A 224 17.65 -21.98 -12.44
CA ASP A 224 17.07 -20.66 -12.41
C ASP A 224 17.71 -19.79 -11.33
N MET A 225 17.94 -18.53 -11.65
CA MET A 225 18.64 -17.59 -10.78
C MET A 225 17.91 -16.26 -10.72
N VAL A 226 17.84 -15.69 -9.53
CA VAL A 226 17.37 -14.33 -9.29
C VAL A 226 18.41 -13.61 -8.43
N PHE A 227 18.77 -12.39 -8.82
CA PHE A 227 19.61 -11.48 -8.04
C PHE A 227 18.92 -10.15 -7.92
N GLY A 228 19.03 -9.49 -6.78
CA GLY A 228 18.43 -8.17 -6.60
C GLY A 228 19.17 -7.28 -5.63
N LEU A 229 19.10 -5.97 -5.91
CA LEU A 229 19.51 -4.89 -5.04
C LEU A 229 18.28 -4.06 -4.72
N TYR A 230 18.08 -3.77 -3.45
CA TYR A 230 16.90 -3.11 -2.95
C TYR A 230 17.26 -1.95 -2.02
N ARG A 231 16.60 -0.83 -2.20
CA ARG A 231 16.65 0.30 -1.28
C ARG A 231 15.24 0.81 -1.00
N GLN A 232 14.94 1.05 0.26
CA GLN A 232 13.73 1.72 0.71
C GLN A 232 14.09 2.80 1.71
N ASN A 233 13.45 3.96 1.58
CA ASN A 233 13.53 5.02 2.56
C ASN A 233 12.11 5.48 2.93
N THR A 234 11.84 5.59 4.21
CA THR A 234 10.54 6.00 4.76
C THR A 234 10.73 7.17 5.70
N ARG A 235 9.87 8.17 5.60
CA ARG A 235 9.83 9.34 6.48
C ARG A 235 8.40 9.57 6.93
N GLU A 236 8.23 9.66 8.21
CA GLU A 236 6.93 9.89 8.83
C GLU A 236 7.00 11.12 9.74
N LYS A 237 5.95 11.93 9.68
CA LYS A 237 5.67 12.96 10.66
C LYS A 237 4.27 12.73 11.21
N LEU A 238 4.18 12.50 12.50
CA LEU A 238 2.92 12.35 13.24
C LEU A 238 2.77 13.53 14.21
N ASN A 239 1.67 14.23 14.09
CA ASN A 239 1.26 15.17 15.14
C ASN A 239 0.09 14.55 15.90
N SER A 240 0.04 14.78 17.21
CA SER A 240 -1.07 14.38 18.05
C SER A 240 -1.46 15.54 18.96
N ALA A 241 -2.73 15.87 18.98
CA ALA A 241 -3.31 16.82 19.89
C ALA A 241 -4.49 16.17 20.61
N TYR A 242 -4.50 16.33 21.91
CA TYR A 242 -5.58 15.91 22.79
C TYR A 242 -6.03 17.16 23.53
N ASP A 243 -7.20 17.65 23.20
CA ASP A 243 -7.70 18.92 23.71
C ASP A 243 -8.92 18.65 24.62
N MET A 244 -8.93 19.31 25.77
CA MET A 244 -10.15 19.49 26.56
C MET A 244 -10.97 20.63 25.95
N PRO A 245 -12.28 20.73 26.21
CA PRO A 245 -13.12 21.80 25.64
C PRO A 245 -12.62 23.22 25.97
N THR A 246 -11.87 23.40 27.05
CA THR A 246 -11.42 24.71 27.56
C THR A 246 -9.92 24.93 27.50
N MET A 247 -9.13 23.88 27.27
CA MET A 247 -7.67 23.99 27.27
C MET A 247 -7.00 22.79 26.55
N PRO A 248 -5.83 23.00 25.94
CA PRO A 248 -5.04 21.90 25.41
C PRO A 248 -4.53 21.02 26.56
N TYR A 249 -4.69 19.69 26.40
CA TYR A 249 -4.24 18.71 27.38
C TYR A 249 -2.87 18.16 27.04
N LEU A 250 -2.70 17.68 25.78
CA LEU A 250 -1.45 17.12 25.29
C LEU A 250 -1.28 17.46 23.82
N SER A 251 -0.10 17.89 23.46
CA SER A 251 0.33 17.99 22.06
C SER A 251 1.68 17.34 21.87
N SER A 252 1.88 16.64 20.77
CA SER A 252 3.17 16.08 20.42
C SER A 252 3.40 16.05 18.91
N THR A 253 4.68 16.09 18.53
CA THR A 253 5.13 15.89 17.16
C THR A 253 6.23 14.83 17.17
N GLY A 254 6.04 13.78 16.39
CA GLY A 254 7.00 12.72 16.16
C GLY A 254 7.52 12.73 14.73
N TYR A 255 8.81 12.49 14.58
CA TYR A 255 9.47 12.26 13.29
C TYR A 255 10.14 10.90 13.32
N THR A 256 9.82 10.06 12.35
CA THR A 256 10.47 8.76 12.16
C THR A 256 11.06 8.68 10.77
N THR A 257 12.29 8.20 10.69
CA THR A 257 12.94 7.85 9.43
C THR A 257 13.39 6.40 9.50
N ALA A 258 13.22 5.66 8.41
CA ALA A 258 13.71 4.30 8.30
C ALA A 258 14.30 4.09 6.91
N GLU A 259 15.50 3.52 6.84
CA GLU A 259 16.17 3.13 5.60
C GLU A 259 16.49 1.64 5.65
N THR A 260 16.26 0.96 4.54
CA THR A 260 16.65 -0.43 4.32
C THR A 260 17.45 -0.50 3.04
N LEU A 261 18.64 -1.07 3.12
CA LEU A 261 19.45 -1.49 1.97
C LEU A 261 19.55 -3.02 1.99
N ALA A 262 19.38 -3.67 0.85
CA ALA A 262 19.50 -5.11 0.80
C ALA A 262 20.06 -5.60 -0.54
N ALA A 263 20.78 -6.72 -0.48
CA ALA A 263 21.14 -7.54 -1.62
C ALA A 263 20.62 -8.97 -1.39
N TYR A 264 20.08 -9.57 -2.43
CA TYR A 264 19.52 -10.92 -2.32
C TYR A 264 19.80 -11.75 -3.57
N SER A 265 19.80 -13.06 -3.38
CA SER A 265 19.81 -14.03 -4.46
C SER A 265 18.92 -15.21 -4.12
N ASP A 266 18.39 -15.84 -5.16
CA ASP A 266 17.63 -17.07 -5.09
C ASP A 266 18.03 -17.97 -6.27
N LEU A 267 18.19 -19.26 -6.01
CA LEU A 267 18.64 -20.26 -6.97
C LEU A 267 17.71 -21.45 -6.89
N SER A 268 17.24 -21.94 -8.03
CA SER A 268 16.49 -23.19 -8.15
C SER A 268 17.21 -24.11 -9.14
N TRP A 269 17.65 -25.26 -8.67
CA TRP A 269 18.37 -26.25 -9.45
C TRP A 269 17.45 -27.42 -9.76
N HIS A 270 17.11 -27.61 -11.04
CA HIS A 270 16.32 -28.71 -11.58
C HIS A 270 17.22 -29.90 -11.83
N LEU A 271 17.44 -30.71 -10.78
CA LEU A 271 18.34 -31.89 -10.85
C LEU A 271 17.82 -32.97 -11.79
N THR A 272 16.51 -33.13 -11.82
CA THR A 272 15.81 -34.02 -12.76
C THR A 272 14.46 -33.38 -13.12
N GLU A 273 13.73 -33.94 -14.08
CA GLU A 273 12.34 -33.50 -14.39
C GLU A 273 11.38 -33.56 -13.19
N ARG A 274 11.76 -34.26 -12.13
CA ARG A 274 10.91 -34.47 -10.94
C ARG A 274 11.51 -33.97 -9.63
N PHE A 275 12.75 -33.55 -9.63
CA PHE A 275 13.44 -33.18 -8.38
C PHE A 275 14.15 -31.85 -8.49
N ASP A 276 13.74 -30.91 -7.65
CA ASP A 276 14.27 -29.57 -7.55
C ASP A 276 14.88 -29.31 -6.18
N ILE A 277 15.97 -28.57 -6.13
CA ILE A 277 16.55 -28.00 -4.91
C ILE A 277 16.63 -26.51 -5.09
N GLY A 278 16.09 -25.76 -4.12
CA GLY A 278 16.16 -24.30 -4.10
C GLY A 278 16.86 -23.76 -2.88
N GLY A 279 17.46 -22.59 -3.02
CA GLY A 279 18.06 -21.88 -1.91
C GLY A 279 18.18 -20.40 -2.17
N GLY A 280 17.93 -19.59 -1.15
CA GLY A 280 18.02 -18.15 -1.23
C GLY A 280 18.73 -17.54 -0.03
N VAL A 281 19.35 -16.40 -0.25
CA VAL A 281 19.99 -15.60 0.80
C VAL A 281 19.71 -14.13 0.59
N ARG A 282 19.49 -13.40 1.69
CA ARG A 282 19.32 -11.95 1.71
C ARG A 282 20.16 -11.35 2.83
N PHE A 283 20.94 -10.35 2.47
CA PHE A 283 21.64 -9.45 3.39
C PHE A 283 20.86 -8.14 3.44
N SER A 284 20.56 -7.65 4.64
CA SER A 284 19.84 -6.38 4.83
C SER A 284 20.53 -5.55 5.88
N HIS A 285 20.63 -4.25 5.62
CA HIS A 285 21.09 -3.23 6.54
C HIS A 285 19.95 -2.27 6.80
N ASP A 286 19.43 -2.24 8.03
CA ASP A 286 18.28 -1.43 8.46
C ASP A 286 18.73 -0.33 9.41
N LYS A 287 18.40 0.91 9.10
CA LYS A 287 18.55 2.07 10.00
C LYS A 287 17.21 2.65 10.32
N ALA A 288 17.00 3.02 11.58
CA ALA A 288 15.81 3.77 11.99
C ALA A 288 16.20 4.85 12.99
N SER A 289 15.51 5.97 12.92
CA SER A 289 15.63 7.07 13.87
C SER A 289 14.25 7.62 14.17
N THR A 290 13.94 7.77 15.44
CA THR A 290 12.70 8.38 15.91
C THR A 290 13.04 9.51 16.87
N GLN A 291 12.38 10.64 16.70
CA GLN A 291 12.45 11.79 17.60
C GLN A 291 11.03 12.28 17.83
N TYR A 292 10.68 12.50 19.08
CA TYR A 292 9.41 13.14 19.41
C TYR A 292 9.60 14.21 20.48
N HIS A 293 8.75 15.22 20.43
CA HIS A 293 8.66 16.29 21.42
C HIS A 293 7.21 16.74 21.56
N GLY A 294 6.88 17.25 22.71
CA GLY A 294 5.52 17.69 23.01
C GLY A 294 5.41 18.43 24.31
N SER A 295 4.17 18.67 24.68
CA SER A 295 3.82 19.31 25.96
C SER A 295 2.56 18.63 26.50
N MET A 296 2.53 18.37 27.79
CA MET A 296 1.37 17.88 28.53
C MET A 296 1.06 18.85 29.67
N LEU A 297 -0.11 19.47 29.61
CA LEU A 297 -0.54 20.52 30.56
C LEU A 297 0.52 21.63 30.72
N GLY A 298 1.16 22.04 29.58
CA GLY A 298 2.20 23.04 29.57
C GLY A 298 3.62 22.55 29.90
N ASN A 299 3.77 21.33 30.42
CA ASN A 299 5.08 20.75 30.73
C ASN A 299 5.68 20.08 29.49
N PRO A 300 6.87 20.50 29.04
CA PRO A 300 7.49 19.91 27.87
C PRO A 300 8.01 18.49 28.15
N PHE A 301 7.96 17.66 27.11
CA PHE A 301 8.58 16.32 27.11
C PHE A 301 9.15 16.00 25.72
N GLY A 302 10.07 15.05 25.64
CA GLY A 302 10.59 14.56 24.39
C GLY A 302 11.64 13.48 24.60
N ASP A 303 11.87 12.72 23.54
CA ASP A 303 12.89 11.69 23.52
C ASP A 303 13.31 11.40 22.08
N GLN A 304 14.43 10.67 21.91
CA GLN A 304 14.94 10.23 20.63
C GLN A 304 15.55 8.83 20.72
N GLY A 305 15.38 8.06 19.67
CA GLY A 305 15.95 6.74 19.55
C GLY A 305 16.57 6.50 18.18
N LYS A 306 17.59 5.70 18.12
CA LYS A 306 18.21 5.23 16.89
C LYS A 306 18.42 3.72 16.96
N SER A 307 18.22 3.05 15.84
CA SER A 307 18.49 1.62 15.66
C SER A 307 19.29 1.43 14.40
N ASN A 308 20.23 0.49 14.44
CA ASN A 308 21.02 0.03 13.31
C ASN A 308 21.14 -1.49 13.43
N ASP A 309 20.73 -2.22 12.40
CA ASP A 309 20.63 -3.67 12.47
C ASP A 309 21.00 -4.31 11.12
N ASP A 310 21.91 -5.28 11.19
CA ASP A 310 22.33 -6.08 10.05
C ASP A 310 21.70 -7.46 10.14
N ARG A 311 21.08 -7.93 9.07
CA ARG A 311 20.39 -9.22 9.04
C ARG A 311 20.78 -10.05 7.85
N VAL A 312 20.92 -11.34 8.12
CA VAL A 312 21.03 -12.37 7.10
C VAL A 312 19.83 -13.29 7.20
N LEU A 313 19.11 -13.44 6.10
CA LEU A 313 18.03 -14.39 5.97
C LEU A 313 18.43 -15.44 4.95
N GLY A 314 18.15 -16.71 5.23
CA GLY A 314 18.38 -17.82 4.32
C GLY A 314 17.15 -18.71 4.24
N GLN A 315 16.96 -19.34 3.09
CA GLN A 315 15.96 -20.39 2.88
C GLN A 315 16.56 -21.54 2.09
N LEU A 316 16.05 -22.74 2.32
CA LEU A 316 16.32 -23.92 1.54
C LEU A 316 14.98 -24.62 1.25
N SER A 317 14.85 -25.16 0.07
CA SER A 317 13.68 -25.93 -0.35
C SER A 317 14.09 -27.14 -1.17
N ALA A 318 13.28 -28.18 -1.13
CA ALA A 318 13.37 -29.31 -2.03
C ALA A 318 11.94 -29.69 -2.47
N GLY A 319 11.77 -29.92 -3.74
CA GLY A 319 10.52 -30.32 -4.35
C GLY A 319 10.67 -31.66 -5.07
N TYR A 320 9.66 -32.53 -4.95
CA TYR A 320 9.60 -33.76 -5.71
C TYR A 320 8.19 -33.96 -6.28
N LEU A 321 8.10 -34.11 -7.60
CA LEU A 321 6.84 -34.36 -8.28
C LEU A 321 6.50 -35.89 -8.20
N LEU A 322 5.42 -36.20 -7.48
CA LEU A 322 5.02 -37.60 -7.22
C LEU A 322 4.32 -38.27 -8.39
N THR A 323 3.62 -37.48 -9.22
CA THR A 323 2.87 -37.95 -10.39
C THR A 323 3.05 -36.96 -11.53
N ASP A 324 2.96 -37.48 -12.76
CA ASP A 324 2.91 -36.63 -13.97
C ASP A 324 1.55 -35.93 -14.06
#